data_51a8c3044e8d9c8f55b75ad53862aa2f
#
_entry.id   51a8c3044e8d9c8f55b75ad53862aa2f
#
_cell.length_a   1.000
_cell.length_b   1.000
_cell.length_c   1.000
_cell.angle_alpha   90.00
_cell.angle_beta   90.00
_cell.angle_gamma   90.00
#
_symmetry.space_group_name_H-M   'P 1'
#
loop_
_entity.id
_entity.type
_entity.pdbx_description
1 polymer ?
#
loop_
_entity_poly.entity_id
_entity_poly.type
_entity_poly.pdbx_seq_one_letter_code
_entity_poly.pdbx_strand_id
1 'polypeptide(L)'
;KLRWTPDVIHCQGWMCSAIPLYVKTAYREEPSFANTKVVTSLFSEELKGGLGEKFKDSIAFRDVKSDILDNYNKDFSFMDLEKLAIDYSDGIVKAGADVNPEIIKYATEKGVPVISHPEKEEDICQTYQEFYDKIFDSISE
;
A
#
# COMPACT_ATOMS: atom_id res chain seq x y z
N LYS A 1 -25.80 6.33 -9.89
CA LYS A 1 -24.56 6.27 -9.08
C LYS A 1 -24.93 5.56 -7.77
N LEU A 2 -24.30 4.42 -7.52
CA LEU A 2 -24.31 3.80 -6.20
C LEU A 2 -23.54 4.76 -5.28
N ARG A 3 -24.19 5.32 -4.27
CA ARG A 3 -23.56 6.23 -3.29
C ARG A 3 -22.75 5.42 -2.26
N TRP A 4 -21.94 4.48 -2.76
CA TRP A 4 -21.10 3.63 -1.91
C TRP A 4 -19.68 4.22 -1.87
N THR A 5 -19.17 4.38 -0.67
CA THR A 5 -17.81 4.82 -0.38
C THR A 5 -17.14 3.73 0.44
N PRO A 6 -16.00 3.17 -0.02
CA PRO A 6 -15.28 2.18 0.78
C PRO A 6 -14.61 2.86 1.98
N ASP A 7 -14.74 2.25 3.14
CA ASP A 7 -13.99 2.66 4.33
C ASP A 7 -12.52 2.23 4.22
N VAL A 8 -12.30 1.00 3.74
CA VAL A 8 -10.97 0.44 3.53
C VAL A 8 -10.86 -0.14 2.12
N ILE A 9 -9.76 0.15 1.45
CA ILE A 9 -9.29 -0.57 0.26
C ILE A 9 -8.11 -1.41 0.69
N HIS A 10 -8.27 -2.74 0.64
CA HIS A 10 -7.19 -3.67 0.96
C HIS A 10 -6.59 -4.25 -0.32
N CYS A 11 -5.36 -3.82 -0.62
CA CYS A 11 -4.58 -4.24 -1.78
C CYS A 11 -3.78 -5.51 -1.44
N GLN A 12 -3.88 -6.53 -2.26
CA GLN A 12 -3.18 -7.80 -2.06
C GLN A 12 -2.34 -8.15 -3.29
N GLY A 13 -1.06 -8.39 -3.05
CA GLY A 13 -0.09 -8.75 -4.09
C GLY A 13 0.49 -7.54 -4.84
N TRP A 14 1.65 -7.76 -5.45
CA TRP A 14 2.45 -6.71 -6.09
C TRP A 14 1.76 -5.98 -7.23
N MET A 15 0.85 -6.64 -7.95
CA MET A 15 0.11 -6.01 -9.05
C MET A 15 -0.79 -4.86 -8.60
N CYS A 16 -1.15 -4.84 -7.31
CA CYS A 16 -1.96 -3.78 -6.72
C CYS A 16 -1.11 -2.63 -6.12
N SER A 17 0.22 -2.71 -6.16
CA SER A 17 1.12 -1.79 -5.45
C SER A 17 1.03 -0.32 -5.88
N ALA A 18 0.52 -0.04 -7.08
CA ALA A 18 0.27 1.33 -7.53
C ALA A 18 -1.09 1.90 -7.08
N ILE A 19 -2.01 1.08 -6.57
CA ILE A 19 -3.35 1.52 -6.15
C ILE A 19 -3.27 2.52 -4.99
N PRO A 20 -2.47 2.30 -3.93
CA PRO A 20 -2.33 3.27 -2.84
C PRO A 20 -1.96 4.67 -3.35
N LEU A 21 -0.98 4.74 -4.24
CA LEU A 21 -0.56 6.00 -4.87
C LEU A 21 -1.75 6.69 -5.55
N TYR A 22 -2.51 6.00 -6.38
CA TYR A 22 -3.64 6.59 -7.08
C TYR A 22 -4.75 7.06 -6.15
N VAL A 23 -5.11 6.27 -5.15
CA VAL A 23 -6.15 6.64 -4.18
C VAL A 23 -5.75 7.91 -3.43
N LYS A 24 -4.49 8.01 -3.00
CA LYS A 24 -3.99 9.14 -2.20
C LYS A 24 -3.59 10.38 -3.02
N THR A 25 -3.51 10.27 -4.34
CA THR A 25 -3.11 11.39 -5.21
C THR A 25 -4.16 11.67 -6.30
N ALA A 26 -4.17 10.91 -7.39
CA ALA A 26 -5.02 11.13 -8.56
C ALA A 26 -6.53 11.13 -8.26
N TYR A 27 -6.95 10.44 -7.22
CA TYR A 27 -8.35 10.32 -6.78
C TYR A 27 -8.62 10.92 -5.40
N ARG A 28 -7.68 11.68 -4.86
CA ARG A 28 -7.79 12.30 -3.52
C ARG A 28 -9.03 13.18 -3.38
N GLU A 29 -9.37 13.92 -4.43
CA GLU A 29 -10.52 14.85 -4.45
C GLU A 29 -11.85 14.17 -4.82
N GLU A 30 -11.83 12.87 -5.11
CA GLU A 30 -13.06 12.13 -5.39
C GLU A 30 -13.81 11.83 -4.08
N PRO A 31 -15.06 12.29 -3.95
CA PRO A 31 -15.83 12.14 -2.70
C PRO A 31 -15.95 10.69 -2.22
N SER A 32 -15.85 9.72 -3.14
CA SER A 32 -15.93 8.30 -2.81
C SER A 32 -14.67 7.79 -2.10
N PHE A 33 -13.54 8.48 -2.22
CA PHE A 33 -12.24 8.04 -1.67
C PHE A 33 -11.65 9.00 -0.63
N ALA A 34 -12.28 10.16 -0.41
CA ALA A 34 -11.75 11.22 0.45
C ALA A 34 -11.36 10.72 1.87
N ASN A 35 -12.13 9.79 2.44
CA ASN A 35 -11.90 9.23 3.77
C ASN A 35 -11.45 7.77 3.74
N THR A 36 -11.18 7.21 2.54
CA THR A 36 -10.81 5.81 2.40
C THR A 36 -9.40 5.56 2.92
N LYS A 37 -9.25 4.56 3.77
CA LYS A 37 -7.96 4.02 4.20
C LYS A 37 -7.47 2.96 3.24
N VAL A 38 -6.17 2.92 3.03
CA VAL A 38 -5.53 1.92 2.16
C VAL A 38 -4.63 1.02 2.99
N VAL A 39 -4.88 -0.27 2.90
CA VAL A 39 -4.05 -1.32 3.51
C VAL A 39 -3.42 -2.14 2.39
N THR A 40 -2.15 -2.46 2.53
CA THR A 40 -1.43 -3.30 1.55
C THR A 40 -0.87 -4.54 2.22
N SER A 41 -1.20 -5.71 1.67
CA SER A 41 -0.57 -6.98 2.04
C SER A 41 0.67 -7.21 1.20
N LEU A 42 1.80 -7.44 1.87
CA LEU A 42 3.08 -7.79 1.27
C LEU A 42 3.30 -9.30 1.36
N PHE A 43 3.66 -9.88 0.24
CA PHE A 43 3.94 -11.31 0.11
C PHE A 43 5.44 -11.52 -0.16
N SER A 44 5.90 -12.77 -0.07
CA SER A 44 7.29 -13.15 -0.35
C SER A 44 7.62 -13.24 -1.85
N GLU A 45 6.72 -12.79 -2.71
CA GLU A 45 6.94 -12.77 -4.15
C GLU A 45 8.03 -11.77 -4.52
N GLU A 46 8.92 -12.16 -5.42
CA GLU A 46 9.93 -11.29 -6.01
C GLU A 46 9.84 -11.33 -7.53
N LEU A 47 9.73 -10.18 -8.14
CA LEU A 47 9.97 -10.05 -9.58
C LEU A 47 11.47 -10.07 -9.84
N LYS A 48 11.94 -11.06 -10.58
CA LYS A 48 13.32 -11.11 -11.06
C LYS A 48 13.51 -10.05 -12.14
N GLY A 49 14.25 -9.02 -11.80
CA GLY A 49 14.54 -7.89 -12.68
C GLY A 49 13.72 -6.64 -12.32
N GLY A 50 14.10 -5.50 -12.90
CA GLY A 50 13.38 -4.24 -12.75
C GLY A 50 12.14 -4.19 -13.63
N LEU A 51 11.23 -3.27 -13.31
CA LEU A 51 10.03 -2.98 -14.12
C LEU A 51 10.34 -2.18 -15.39
N GLY A 52 11.62 -1.79 -15.54
CA GLY A 52 12.14 -1.05 -16.69
C GLY A 52 11.98 0.47 -16.57
N GLU A 53 12.78 1.18 -17.35
CA GLU A 53 12.85 2.65 -17.30
C GLU A 53 11.53 3.35 -17.62
N LYS A 54 10.68 2.72 -18.43
CA LYS A 54 9.39 3.28 -18.84
C LYS A 54 8.28 3.09 -17.81
N PHE A 55 8.53 2.35 -16.73
CA PHE A 55 7.49 2.06 -15.74
C PHE A 55 6.99 3.35 -15.07
N LYS A 56 7.91 4.25 -14.70
CA LYS A 56 7.54 5.55 -14.10
C LYS A 56 6.60 6.36 -14.98
N ASP A 57 6.89 6.42 -16.29
CA ASP A 57 6.05 7.13 -17.26
C ASP A 57 4.68 6.45 -17.39
N SER A 58 4.64 5.12 -17.29
CA SER A 58 3.41 4.34 -17.43
C SER A 58 2.45 4.51 -16.25
N ILE A 59 2.96 4.76 -15.05
CA ILE A 59 2.13 4.99 -13.87
C ILE A 59 1.82 6.47 -13.63
N ALA A 60 2.46 7.38 -14.38
CA ALA A 60 2.16 8.80 -14.31
C ALA A 60 0.73 9.08 -14.86
N PHE A 61 -0.14 9.58 -13.99
CA PHE A 61 -1.54 9.84 -14.34
C PHE A 61 -2.11 10.95 -13.44
N ARG A 62 -2.77 11.95 -14.02
CA ARG A 62 -3.36 13.11 -13.32
C ARG A 62 -2.31 13.79 -12.42
N ASP A 63 -2.56 13.76 -11.10
CA ASP A 63 -1.69 14.37 -10.08
C ASP A 63 -0.46 13.53 -9.70
N VAL A 64 -0.34 12.31 -10.26
CA VAL A 64 0.90 11.53 -10.18
C VAL A 64 1.89 12.11 -11.17
N LYS A 65 2.61 13.13 -10.73
CA LYS A 65 3.65 13.80 -11.52
C LYS A 65 4.99 13.06 -11.36
N SER A 66 5.89 13.30 -12.30
CA SER A 66 7.22 12.70 -12.30
C SER A 66 8.02 12.98 -11.02
N ASP A 67 7.82 14.16 -10.40
CA ASP A 67 8.50 14.55 -9.17
C ASP A 67 8.20 13.61 -7.98
N ILE A 68 6.98 13.09 -7.88
CA ILE A 68 6.61 12.08 -6.87
C ILE A 68 7.44 10.81 -7.03
N LEU A 69 7.78 10.46 -8.27
CA LEU A 69 8.50 9.23 -8.61
C LEU A 69 10.01 9.41 -8.66
N ASP A 70 10.52 10.64 -8.53
CA ASP A 70 11.96 10.93 -8.58
C ASP A 70 12.73 10.37 -7.38
N ASN A 71 12.02 10.09 -6.27
CA ASN A 71 12.61 9.47 -5.09
C ASN A 71 12.94 7.98 -5.25
N TYR A 72 12.51 7.36 -6.35
CA TYR A 72 12.74 5.94 -6.64
C TYR A 72 13.77 5.77 -7.77
N ASN A 73 14.44 4.61 -7.81
CA ASN A 73 15.45 4.33 -8.82
C ASN A 73 14.90 4.46 -10.24
N LYS A 74 15.78 4.82 -11.19
CA LYS A 74 15.40 4.98 -12.59
C LYS A 74 14.86 3.67 -13.18
N ASP A 75 15.51 2.55 -12.87
CA ASP A 75 15.11 1.21 -13.33
C ASP A 75 13.94 0.61 -12.58
N PHE A 76 13.39 1.30 -11.63
CA PHE A 76 12.27 0.94 -10.76
C PHE A 76 12.25 -0.55 -10.40
N SER A 77 12.97 -0.89 -9.34
CA SER A 77 13.05 -2.26 -8.85
C SER A 77 11.75 -2.73 -8.21
N PHE A 78 11.63 -4.04 -7.97
CA PHE A 78 10.52 -4.59 -7.20
C PHE A 78 10.45 -3.98 -5.78
N MET A 79 11.60 -3.76 -5.16
CA MET A 79 11.67 -3.10 -3.86
C MET A 79 11.17 -1.64 -3.92
N ASP A 80 11.44 -0.92 -5.00
CA ASP A 80 10.89 0.43 -5.20
C ASP A 80 9.36 0.40 -5.31
N LEU A 81 8.81 -0.63 -5.96
CA LEU A 81 7.38 -0.82 -6.08
C LEU A 81 6.72 -1.09 -4.71
N GLU A 82 7.34 -1.91 -3.88
CA GLU A 82 6.86 -2.18 -2.51
C GLU A 82 6.96 -0.93 -1.63
N LYS A 83 8.08 -0.18 -1.72
CA LYS A 83 8.24 1.11 -1.02
C LYS A 83 7.19 2.12 -1.45
N LEU A 84 6.89 2.21 -2.75
CA LEU A 84 5.83 3.06 -3.27
C LEU A 84 4.48 2.70 -2.65
N ALA A 85 4.15 1.41 -2.58
CA ALA A 85 2.92 0.96 -1.94
C ALA A 85 2.86 1.34 -0.45
N ILE A 86 3.98 1.20 0.28
CA ILE A 86 4.08 1.57 1.70
C ILE A 86 3.91 3.07 1.89
N ASP A 87 4.59 3.90 1.09
CA ASP A 87 4.58 5.35 1.21
C ASP A 87 3.17 5.97 1.09
N TYR A 88 2.26 5.26 0.43
CA TYR A 88 0.87 5.69 0.22
C TYR A 88 -0.17 4.80 0.91
N SER A 89 0.25 3.86 1.75
CA SER A 89 -0.66 3.03 2.56
C SER A 89 -0.82 3.57 3.98
N ASP A 90 -2.00 3.38 4.55
CA ASP A 90 -2.30 3.70 5.95
C ASP A 90 -1.95 2.52 6.88
N GLY A 91 -1.76 1.33 6.32
CA GLY A 91 -1.38 0.13 7.07
C GLY A 91 -0.83 -0.96 6.17
N ILE A 92 0.01 -1.81 6.75
CA ILE A 92 0.70 -2.91 6.07
C ILE A 92 0.39 -4.22 6.77
N VAL A 93 0.12 -5.24 5.98
CA VAL A 93 0.02 -6.63 6.44
C VAL A 93 1.20 -7.43 5.90
N LYS A 94 1.99 -8.01 6.79
CA LYS A 94 2.98 -9.01 6.44
C LYS A 94 2.24 -10.33 6.19
N ALA A 95 2.01 -10.67 4.92
CA ALA A 95 1.15 -11.81 4.53
C ALA A 95 1.89 -13.15 4.45
N GLY A 96 3.21 -13.18 4.59
CA GLY A 96 4.02 -14.41 4.61
C GLY A 96 5.20 -14.32 5.55
N ALA A 97 5.71 -15.47 5.96
CA ALA A 97 6.90 -15.56 6.83
C ALA A 97 8.14 -14.99 6.14
N ASP A 98 8.26 -15.22 4.84
CA ASP A 98 9.44 -14.90 4.02
C ASP A 98 9.38 -13.51 3.36
N VAL A 99 8.47 -12.64 3.80
CA VAL A 99 8.47 -11.23 3.34
C VAL A 99 9.81 -10.58 3.70
N ASN A 100 10.40 -9.89 2.73
CA ASN A 100 11.70 -9.27 2.87
C ASN A 100 11.76 -8.38 4.14
N PRO A 101 12.65 -8.68 5.11
CA PRO A 101 12.74 -7.94 6.36
C PRO A 101 13.12 -6.47 6.16
N GLU A 102 13.84 -6.11 5.10
CA GLU A 102 14.20 -4.73 4.80
C GLU A 102 12.97 -3.89 4.46
N ILE A 103 11.99 -4.49 3.78
CA ILE A 103 10.76 -3.76 3.43
C ILE A 103 9.85 -3.56 4.65
N ILE A 104 9.81 -4.53 5.56
CA ILE A 104 9.09 -4.40 6.83
C ILE A 104 9.74 -3.34 7.72
N LYS A 105 11.08 -3.33 7.76
CA LYS A 105 11.84 -2.29 8.45
C LYS A 105 11.53 -0.90 7.88
N TYR A 106 11.49 -0.76 6.56
CA TYR A 106 11.14 0.49 5.89
C TYR A 106 9.75 0.99 6.31
N ALA A 107 8.73 0.11 6.31
CA ALA A 107 7.39 0.47 6.76
C ALA A 107 7.37 0.97 8.22
N THR A 108 8.12 0.29 9.10
CA THR A 108 8.24 0.66 10.51
C THR A 108 8.93 2.02 10.69
N GLU A 109 10.02 2.27 9.95
CA GLU A 109 10.76 3.55 9.98
C GLU A 109 9.91 4.72 9.46
N LYS A 110 8.99 4.45 8.53
CA LYS A 110 7.99 5.42 8.04
C LYS A 110 6.85 5.66 9.02
N GLY A 111 6.78 4.88 10.10
CA GLY A 111 5.70 4.97 11.08
C GLY A 111 4.37 4.37 10.61
N VAL A 112 4.38 3.60 9.51
CA VAL A 112 3.18 2.91 9.03
C VAL A 112 2.91 1.70 9.91
N PRO A 113 1.68 1.53 10.45
CA PRO A 113 1.32 0.37 11.25
C PRO A 113 1.49 -0.93 10.46
N VAL A 114 2.13 -1.93 11.07
CA VAL A 114 2.35 -3.25 10.46
C VAL A 114 1.78 -4.33 11.36
N ILE A 115 1.00 -5.25 10.78
CA ILE A 115 0.60 -6.50 11.42
C ILE A 115 1.10 -7.71 10.61
N SER A 116 1.19 -8.86 11.25
CA SER A 116 1.38 -10.14 10.58
C SER A 116 0.02 -10.79 10.32
N HIS A 117 -0.11 -11.45 9.17
CA HIS A 117 -1.27 -12.30 8.91
C HIS A 117 -1.32 -13.41 9.95
N PRO A 118 -2.47 -13.64 10.61
CA PRO A 118 -2.59 -14.69 11.61
C PRO A 118 -2.35 -16.08 11.03
N GLU A 119 -1.68 -16.94 11.80
CA GLU A 119 -1.48 -18.33 11.40
C GLU A 119 -2.74 -19.16 11.54
N LYS A 120 -3.61 -18.81 12.49
CA LYS A 120 -4.86 -19.50 12.73
C LYS A 120 -6.01 -18.82 12.00
N GLU A 121 -6.76 -19.60 11.25
CA GLU A 121 -7.90 -19.16 10.46
C GLU A 121 -8.99 -18.50 11.31
N GLU A 122 -9.20 -18.98 12.54
CA GLU A 122 -10.16 -18.44 13.50
C GLU A 122 -9.86 -17.01 13.95
N ASP A 123 -8.57 -16.61 13.92
CA ASP A 123 -8.14 -15.28 14.39
C ASP A 123 -8.17 -14.21 13.26
N ILE A 124 -8.34 -14.63 12.00
CA ILE A 124 -8.23 -13.73 10.84
C ILE A 124 -9.21 -12.57 10.94
N CYS A 125 -10.49 -12.86 11.10
CA CYS A 125 -11.52 -11.83 11.10
C CYS A 125 -11.32 -10.81 12.21
N GLN A 126 -11.03 -11.26 13.42
CA GLN A 126 -10.83 -10.39 14.56
C GLN A 126 -9.55 -9.53 14.39
N THR A 127 -8.42 -10.13 14.01
CA THR A 127 -7.16 -9.41 13.82
C THR A 127 -7.28 -8.32 12.76
N TYR A 128 -7.91 -8.61 11.63
CA TYR A 128 -8.09 -7.61 10.58
C TYR A 128 -9.07 -6.52 10.97
N GLN A 129 -10.15 -6.85 11.65
CA GLN A 129 -11.10 -5.85 12.14
C GLN A 129 -10.43 -4.90 13.12
N GLU A 130 -9.75 -5.41 14.14
CA GLU A 130 -9.00 -4.58 15.10
C GLU A 130 -7.96 -3.70 14.43
N PHE A 131 -7.29 -4.20 13.40
CA PHE A 131 -6.32 -3.44 12.63
C PHE A 131 -6.95 -2.31 11.83
N TYR A 132 -8.07 -2.58 11.16
CA TYR A 132 -8.80 -1.54 10.42
C TYR A 132 -9.33 -0.47 11.36
N ASP A 133 -9.93 -0.85 12.49
CA ASP A 133 -10.43 0.09 13.49
C ASP A 133 -9.30 0.99 14.00
N LYS A 134 -8.14 0.42 14.32
CA LYS A 134 -6.95 1.18 14.73
C LYS A 134 -6.49 2.20 13.69
N ILE A 135 -6.52 1.83 12.40
CA ILE A 135 -6.14 2.74 11.30
C ILE A 135 -7.16 3.88 11.16
N PHE A 136 -8.43 3.59 11.40
CA PHE A 136 -9.50 4.59 11.39
C PHE A 136 -9.37 5.59 12.53
N ASP A 137 -9.16 5.11 13.74
CA ASP A 137 -9.11 5.93 14.97
C ASP A 137 -7.88 6.85 15.01
N SER A 138 -6.83 6.53 14.26
CA SER A 138 -5.59 7.34 14.19
C SER A 138 -5.77 8.75 13.59
N ILE A 139 -6.99 9.14 13.20
CA ILE A 139 -7.33 10.49 12.69
C ILE A 139 -7.84 11.41 13.82
N SER A 140 -8.07 10.89 15.02
CA SER A 140 -8.75 11.64 16.09
C SER A 140 -7.77 12.39 17.01
N GLU A 141 -6.48 12.46 16.65
CA GLU A 141 -5.46 13.30 17.26
C GLU A 141 -4.82 14.22 16.20
#